data_c111798b126d5aea64e866e7c5e1d734
#
_entry.id   c111798b126d5aea64e866e7c5e1d734
#
_cell.length_a   1.000
_cell.length_b   1.000
_cell.length_c   1.000
_cell.angle_alpha   90.00
_cell.angle_beta   90.00
_cell.angle_gamma   90.00
#
_symmetry.space_group_name_H-M   'P 1'
#
loop_
_entity.id
_entity.type
_entity.pdbx_description
1 polymer ?
#
loop_
_entity_poly.entity_id
_entity_poly.type
_entity_poly.pdbx_seq_one_letter_code
_entity_poly.pdbx_strand_id
1 'polypeptide(L)'
;EVQLVESGGGLVQPGGSLRLSCATSGIIFSNNAMGWYRQAPGKKRDLVASISNSGSANYADSVKGRFTVSRDNDKNTGYLQMNSLKPEDTGVYYCTVDARRGWNTAYWGQGTQVTVSS
;
A
#
# COMPACT_ATOMS: atom_id res chain seq x y z
N GLU A 1 15.26 3.72 14.68
CA GLU A 1 14.70 4.38 13.52
C GLU A 1 13.50 3.60 12.97
N VAL A 2 12.63 4.29 12.27
CA VAL A 2 11.46 3.67 11.66
C VAL A 2 11.81 3.26 10.23
N GLN A 3 11.45 2.04 9.86
CA GLN A 3 11.63 1.54 8.50
C GLN A 3 10.33 0.91 8.00
N LEU A 4 10.01 1.22 6.74
CA LEU A 4 8.92 0.59 6.00
C LEU A 4 9.53 0.03 4.70
N VAL A 5 9.34 -1.27 4.47
CA VAL A 5 9.90 -1.94 3.29
C VAL A 5 8.78 -2.61 2.52
N GLU A 6 8.51 -2.10 1.32
CA GLU A 6 7.55 -2.72 0.41
C GLU A 6 8.20 -3.85 -0.38
N SER A 7 7.42 -4.85 -0.71
CA SER A 7 7.83 -5.93 -1.60
C SER A 7 6.62 -6.49 -2.34
N GLY A 8 6.86 -7.33 -3.34
CA GLY A 8 5.81 -8.01 -4.10
C GLY A 8 5.45 -7.37 -5.44
N GLY A 9 6.06 -6.25 -5.78
CA GLY A 9 5.86 -5.62 -7.09
C GLY A 9 6.49 -6.43 -8.22
N GLY A 10 6.20 -6.02 -9.44
CA GLY A 10 6.75 -6.66 -10.61
C GLY A 10 5.94 -6.38 -11.87
N LEU A 11 6.26 -7.12 -12.92
CA LEU A 11 5.58 -7.04 -14.20
C LEU A 11 4.51 -8.13 -14.27
N VAL A 12 3.32 -7.75 -14.66
CA VAL A 12 2.18 -8.66 -14.78
C VAL A 12 1.34 -8.27 -15.98
N GLN A 13 0.67 -9.26 -16.57
CA GLN A 13 -0.26 -9.02 -17.67
C GLN A 13 -1.60 -8.49 -17.16
N PRO A 14 -2.34 -7.74 -18.01
CA PRO A 14 -3.71 -7.32 -17.64
C PRO A 14 -4.56 -8.53 -17.25
N GLY A 15 -5.35 -8.33 -16.20
CA GLY A 15 -6.15 -9.40 -15.61
C GLY A 15 -5.41 -10.21 -14.56
N GLY A 16 -4.10 -10.03 -14.42
CA GLY A 16 -3.30 -10.73 -13.43
C GLY A 16 -3.46 -10.19 -12.03
N SER A 17 -2.72 -10.77 -11.10
CA SER A 17 -2.75 -10.44 -9.67
C SER A 17 -1.35 -10.28 -9.12
N LEU A 18 -1.23 -9.41 -8.13
CA LEU A 18 -0.03 -9.24 -7.31
C LEU A 18 -0.45 -9.03 -5.87
N ARG A 19 0.41 -9.41 -4.95
CA ARG A 19 0.23 -9.10 -3.53
C ARG A 19 1.43 -8.31 -3.04
N LEU A 20 1.19 -7.08 -2.59
CA LEU A 20 2.21 -6.24 -2.00
C LEU A 20 2.24 -6.44 -0.49
N SER A 21 3.43 -6.34 0.08
CA SER A 21 3.66 -6.38 1.53
C SER A 21 4.38 -5.13 1.96
N CYS A 22 4.09 -4.67 3.17
CA CYS A 22 4.75 -3.56 3.81
C CYS A 22 5.21 -4.02 5.18
N ALA A 23 6.48 -4.36 5.31
CA ALA A 23 7.08 -4.77 6.58
C ALA A 23 7.56 -3.54 7.33
N THR A 24 7.14 -3.38 8.59
CA THR A 24 7.48 -2.21 9.39
C THR A 24 8.35 -2.58 10.57
N SER A 25 9.20 -1.65 10.99
CA SER A 25 10.02 -1.78 12.20
C SER A 25 10.23 -0.40 12.82
N GLY A 26 10.51 -0.38 14.12
CA GLY A 26 10.77 0.85 14.85
C GLY A 26 9.52 1.64 15.25
N ILE A 27 8.35 1.09 15.05
CA ILE A 27 7.07 1.71 15.38
C ILE A 27 6.13 0.63 15.95
N ILE A 28 5.18 1.05 16.79
CA ILE A 28 4.14 0.14 17.25
C ILE A 28 3.04 0.08 16.20
N PHE A 29 3.19 -0.86 15.29
CA PHE A 29 2.31 -0.97 14.12
C PHE A 29 0.84 -1.10 14.52
N SER A 30 0.54 -1.90 15.53
CA SER A 30 -0.84 -2.17 15.97
C SER A 30 -1.59 -0.94 16.46
N ASN A 31 -0.88 0.14 16.82
CA ASN A 31 -1.51 1.38 17.27
C ASN A 31 -1.79 2.37 16.13
N ASN A 32 -1.40 2.06 14.91
CA ASN A 32 -1.39 3.05 13.85
C ASN A 32 -2.16 2.57 12.62
N ALA A 33 -2.83 3.51 11.96
CA ALA A 33 -3.40 3.26 10.64
C ALA A 33 -2.29 3.18 9.60
N MET A 34 -2.54 2.47 8.52
CA MET A 34 -1.62 2.42 7.38
C MET A 34 -2.36 2.68 6.08
N GLY A 35 -1.62 3.06 5.07
CA GLY A 35 -2.18 3.32 3.75
C GLY A 35 -1.27 2.86 2.64
N TRP A 36 -1.86 2.70 1.47
CA TRP A 36 -1.17 2.43 0.22
C TRP A 36 -1.45 3.58 -0.75
N TYR A 37 -0.38 4.16 -1.29
CA TYR A 37 -0.44 5.20 -2.30
C TYR A 37 0.14 4.68 -3.60
N ARG A 38 -0.27 5.25 -4.70
CA ARG A 38 0.23 4.92 -6.04
C ARG A 38 0.65 6.19 -6.75
N GLN A 39 1.80 6.15 -7.40
CA GLN A 39 2.27 7.24 -8.24
C GLN A 39 2.47 6.71 -9.67
N ALA A 40 1.58 7.11 -10.56
CA ALA A 40 1.72 6.84 -11.98
C ALA A 40 2.80 7.76 -12.58
N PRO A 41 3.44 7.37 -13.71
CA PRO A 41 4.47 8.19 -14.32
C PRO A 41 3.99 9.62 -14.58
N GLY A 42 4.75 10.59 -14.13
CA GLY A 42 4.46 12.02 -14.32
C GLY A 42 3.29 12.57 -13.52
N LYS A 43 2.74 11.81 -12.60
CA LYS A 43 1.58 12.22 -11.80
C LYS A 43 1.91 12.29 -10.32
N LYS A 44 0.99 12.87 -9.55
CA LYS A 44 1.10 12.92 -8.09
C LYS A 44 0.76 11.56 -7.49
N ARG A 45 1.17 11.38 -6.23
CA ARG A 45 0.79 10.20 -5.45
C ARG A 45 -0.69 10.29 -5.08
N ASP A 46 -1.43 9.21 -5.33
CA ASP A 46 -2.84 9.10 -4.99
C ASP A 46 -3.07 7.99 -3.97
N LEU A 47 -3.93 8.25 -3.00
CA LEU A 47 -4.31 7.22 -2.03
C LEU A 47 -5.12 6.13 -2.73
N VAL A 48 -4.69 4.90 -2.57
CA VAL A 48 -5.33 3.72 -3.16
C VAL A 48 -6.23 3.03 -2.14
N ALA A 49 -5.70 2.81 -0.95
CA ALA A 49 -6.41 2.12 0.12
C ALA A 49 -5.82 2.49 1.46
N SER A 50 -6.63 2.43 2.50
CA SER A 50 -6.18 2.62 3.87
C SER A 50 -6.89 1.65 4.81
N ILE A 51 -6.27 1.38 5.93
CA ILE A 51 -6.83 0.51 6.95
C ILE A 51 -6.50 1.07 8.33
N SER A 52 -7.52 1.18 9.18
CA SER A 52 -7.33 1.64 10.54
C SER A 52 -6.63 0.56 11.38
N ASN A 53 -6.18 0.93 12.57
CA ASN A 53 -5.57 -0.03 13.49
C ASN A 53 -6.54 -1.16 13.90
N SER A 54 -7.84 -0.92 13.82
CA SER A 54 -8.88 -1.90 14.14
C SER A 54 -9.35 -2.71 12.93
N GLY A 55 -8.82 -2.45 11.74
CA GLY A 55 -9.14 -3.23 10.54
C GLY A 55 -10.23 -2.65 9.65
N SER A 56 -10.63 -1.40 9.87
CA SER A 56 -11.62 -0.74 9.00
C SER A 56 -10.93 -0.21 7.75
N ALA A 57 -11.36 -0.68 6.58
CA ALA A 57 -10.72 -0.38 5.30
C ALA A 57 -11.51 0.63 4.47
N ASN A 58 -10.78 1.45 3.72
CA ASN A 58 -11.34 2.38 2.73
C ASN A 58 -10.54 2.26 1.43
N TYR A 59 -11.20 2.50 0.30
CA TYR A 59 -10.62 2.33 -1.02
C TYR A 59 -10.93 3.51 -1.92
N ALA A 60 -10.00 3.84 -2.81
CA ALA A 60 -10.30 4.70 -3.95
C ALA A 60 -11.32 4.02 -4.86
N ASP A 61 -12.19 4.81 -5.49
CA ASP A 61 -13.24 4.26 -6.36
C ASP A 61 -12.67 3.41 -7.49
N SER A 62 -11.51 3.77 -8.03
CA SER A 62 -10.89 3.07 -9.15
C SER A 62 -10.45 1.65 -8.82
N VAL A 63 -10.33 1.30 -7.54
CA VAL A 63 -9.82 -0.03 -7.12
C VAL A 63 -10.83 -0.84 -6.32
N LYS A 64 -11.99 -0.27 -5.99
CA LYS A 64 -13.03 -1.00 -5.23
C LYS A 64 -13.41 -2.28 -5.95
N GLY A 65 -13.53 -3.37 -5.18
CA GLY A 65 -13.88 -4.69 -5.72
C GLY A 65 -12.73 -5.43 -6.38
N ARG A 66 -11.58 -4.78 -6.58
CA ARG A 66 -10.40 -5.42 -7.17
C ARG A 66 -9.26 -5.55 -6.18
N PHE A 67 -9.08 -4.55 -5.31
CA PHE A 67 -8.00 -4.52 -4.33
C PHE A 67 -8.55 -4.74 -2.93
N THR A 68 -7.76 -5.42 -2.10
CA THR A 68 -8.07 -5.65 -0.70
C THR A 68 -6.86 -5.30 0.16
N VAL A 69 -7.05 -4.35 1.08
CA VAL A 69 -6.03 -4.00 2.07
C VAL A 69 -6.28 -4.81 3.33
N SER A 70 -5.22 -5.30 3.93
CA SER A 70 -5.28 -6.07 5.18
C SER A 70 -4.02 -5.80 6.00
N ARG A 71 -4.04 -6.28 7.23
CA ARG A 71 -2.90 -6.13 8.14
C ARG A 71 -2.77 -7.34 9.06
N ASP A 72 -1.55 -7.63 9.44
CA ASP A 72 -1.21 -8.61 10.45
C ASP A 72 -0.39 -7.90 11.52
N ASN A 73 -1.05 -7.56 12.62
CA ASN A 73 -0.41 -6.79 13.68
C ASN A 73 0.68 -7.59 14.40
N ASP A 74 0.57 -8.91 14.43
CA ASP A 74 1.59 -9.75 15.05
C ASP A 74 2.89 -9.76 14.25
N LYS A 75 2.79 -9.55 12.93
CA LYS A 75 3.96 -9.51 12.04
C LYS A 75 4.39 -8.09 11.70
N ASN A 76 3.73 -7.08 12.24
CA ASN A 76 3.99 -5.67 11.90
C ASN A 76 3.97 -5.42 10.40
N THR A 77 3.05 -6.06 9.68
CA THR A 77 3.02 -6.05 8.23
C THR A 77 1.62 -5.70 7.73
N GLY A 78 1.58 -4.85 6.71
CA GLY A 78 0.37 -4.56 5.94
C GLY A 78 0.46 -5.17 4.56
N TYR A 79 -0.70 -5.40 3.93
CA TYR A 79 -0.78 -6.06 2.62
C TYR A 79 -1.76 -5.33 1.71
N LEU A 80 -1.49 -5.43 0.41
CA LEU A 80 -2.42 -5.02 -0.64
C LEU A 80 -2.54 -6.16 -1.64
N GLN A 81 -3.68 -6.85 -1.64
CA GLN A 81 -3.99 -7.85 -2.66
C GLN A 81 -4.59 -7.13 -3.84
N MET A 82 -3.96 -7.25 -5.00
CA MET A 82 -4.40 -6.59 -6.23
C MET A 82 -4.82 -7.63 -7.24
N ASN A 83 -6.10 -7.67 -7.55
CA ASN A 83 -6.67 -8.58 -8.53
C ASN A 83 -7.19 -7.81 -9.74
N SER A 84 -7.40 -8.51 -10.85
CA SER A 84 -7.92 -7.93 -12.07
C SER A 84 -7.17 -6.67 -12.49
N LEU A 85 -5.85 -6.76 -12.49
CA LEU A 85 -4.98 -5.61 -12.75
C LEU A 85 -5.19 -5.07 -14.16
N LYS A 86 -5.11 -3.75 -14.27
CA LYS A 86 -5.28 -2.98 -15.51
C LYS A 86 -4.03 -2.17 -15.81
N PRO A 87 -3.78 -1.81 -17.09
CA PRO A 87 -2.64 -0.93 -17.40
C PRO A 87 -2.61 0.36 -16.59
N GLU A 88 -3.78 0.94 -16.27
CA GLU A 88 -3.89 2.15 -15.44
C GLU A 88 -3.41 1.96 -14.02
N ASP A 89 -3.27 0.72 -13.55
CA ASP A 89 -2.74 0.44 -12.21
C ASP A 89 -1.22 0.53 -12.14
N THR A 90 -0.56 0.69 -13.29
CA THR A 90 0.90 0.84 -13.36
C THR A 90 1.37 2.05 -12.56
N GLY A 91 2.39 1.87 -11.76
CA GLY A 91 3.01 2.94 -10.99
C GLY A 91 3.89 2.40 -9.87
N VAL A 92 4.45 3.31 -9.11
CA VAL A 92 5.18 2.97 -7.88
C VAL A 92 4.19 2.99 -6.73
N TYR A 93 4.14 1.90 -5.98
CA TYR A 93 3.26 1.77 -4.82
C TYR A 93 4.06 1.96 -3.56
N TYR A 94 3.56 2.84 -2.70
CA TYR A 94 4.17 3.21 -1.42
C TYR A 94 3.25 2.83 -0.30
N CYS A 95 3.78 2.25 0.76
CA CYS A 95 3.03 2.13 2.01
C CYS A 95 3.37 3.27 2.95
N THR A 96 2.41 3.62 3.78
CA THR A 96 2.56 4.62 4.83
C THR A 96 2.05 4.07 6.15
N VAL A 97 2.64 4.54 7.24
CA VAL A 97 2.12 4.32 8.58
C VAL A 97 2.00 5.69 9.24
N ASP A 98 0.82 5.98 9.76
CA ASP A 98 0.56 7.26 10.40
C ASP A 98 1.21 7.28 11.78
N ALA A 99 2.15 8.20 11.97
CA ALA A 99 2.69 8.45 13.30
C ALA A 99 1.85 9.54 13.96
N ARG A 100 1.10 9.16 14.95
CA ARG A 100 0.28 10.12 15.69
C ARG A 100 1.10 10.77 16.79
N ARG A 101 2.02 11.67 16.42
CA ARG A 101 2.71 12.51 17.40
C ARG A 101 2.74 13.93 16.87
N GLY A 102 1.87 14.77 17.39
CA GLY A 102 1.79 16.16 17.01
C GLY A 102 1.22 16.32 15.61
N TRP A 103 2.01 16.85 14.72
CA TRP A 103 1.56 17.21 13.37
C TRP A 103 1.76 16.03 12.42
N ASN A 104 0.86 15.10 12.40
CA ASN A 104 0.52 14.32 11.24
C ASN A 104 1.68 13.92 10.32
N THR A 105 2.70 13.29 10.88
CA THR A 105 3.79 12.77 10.07
C THR A 105 3.55 11.31 9.76
N ALA A 106 3.25 11.02 8.52
CA ALA A 106 3.27 9.65 8.04
C ALA A 106 4.71 9.25 7.73
N TYR A 107 5.06 8.02 8.05
CA TYR A 107 6.27 7.41 7.54
C TYR A 107 5.97 6.78 6.20
N TRP A 108 6.91 6.86 5.26
CA TRP A 108 6.78 6.36 3.90
C TRP A 108 7.83 5.29 3.63
N GLY A 109 7.44 4.24 2.93
CA GLY A 109 8.39 3.31 2.35
C GLY A 109 9.06 3.91 1.10
N GLN A 110 10.00 3.16 0.52
CA GLN A 110 10.73 3.59 -0.68
C GLN A 110 9.99 3.28 -1.98
N GLY A 111 8.98 2.44 -1.90
CA GLY A 111 8.16 2.10 -3.04
C GLY A 111 8.54 0.80 -3.73
N THR A 112 7.56 0.19 -4.37
CA THR A 112 7.77 -0.97 -5.22
C THR A 112 7.06 -0.75 -6.55
N GLN A 113 7.75 -1.04 -7.65
CA GLN A 113 7.21 -0.82 -9.00
C GLN A 113 6.22 -1.92 -9.36
N VAL A 114 5.05 -1.51 -9.85
CA VAL A 114 4.07 -2.41 -10.45
C VAL A 114 3.87 -1.97 -11.89
N THR A 115 4.06 -2.89 -12.82
CA THR A 115 3.87 -2.63 -14.25
C THR A 115 2.89 -3.65 -14.81
N VAL A 116 1.78 -3.15 -15.36
CA VAL A 116 0.74 -3.98 -15.97
C VAL A 116 0.77 -3.72 -17.48
N SER A 117 1.23 -4.71 -18.22
CA SER A 117 1.44 -4.58 -19.65
C SER A 117 1.36 -5.94 -20.35
N SER A 118 0.79 -5.94 -21.54
CA SER A 118 0.77 -7.15 -22.39
C SER A 118 2.02 -7.31 -23.21
#